data_0381ca1078cd444406ceb3d4503f8c65
#
_entry.id   0381ca1078cd444406ceb3d4503f8c65
#
_cell.length_a   1.000
_cell.length_b   1.000
_cell.length_c   1.000
_cell.angle_alpha   90.00
_cell.angle_beta   90.00
_cell.angle_gamma   90.00
#
_symmetry.space_group_name_H-M   'P 1'
#
loop_
_entity.id
_entity.type
_entity.pdbx_description
1 polymer ?
#
loop_
_entity_poly.entity_id
_entity_poly.type
_entity_poly.pdbx_seq_one_letter_code
_entity_poly.pdbx_strand_id
1 'polypeptide(L)'
;MSFLERYNEESQLLSLYRKHFIEEANNLFNDDCDIIYIPAGRSILSTFSEQLFDVNVTSMDSTMQEFINLIRGTRIKYNTTLSEYVKNYTKTVSGQINNADVNLAIDLIEKILKGNYVCDKDGEKIYFSDGKWVKLMFASSGQQEALWMLMLMFNYILENKRAFIVLEEPEAHLFPEAQKNITSLIALFCNASHSSMFITTHSPYILSSVNLLTYSFCVENYRKIPSTERVIPKQCRINPQSLSCGYISPMDSINLRSIIDDSTGLINAYEIDNVSEIINNETEKLFNLEAKYDLL
;
A
#
# COMPACT_ATOMS: atom_id res chain seq x y z
N MET A 1 -10.88 44.24 6.19
CA MET A 1 -10.58 42.79 6.17
C MET A 1 -9.76 42.51 4.94
N SER A 2 -8.51 42.07 5.08
CA SER A 2 -7.64 41.79 3.95
C SER A 2 -8.07 40.48 3.29
N PHE A 3 -7.67 40.25 2.03
CA PHE A 3 -7.96 38.98 1.31
C PHE A 3 -7.44 37.77 2.09
N LEU A 4 -6.27 37.89 2.74
CA LEU A 4 -5.65 36.86 3.58
C LEU A 4 -6.46 36.56 4.86
N GLU A 5 -7.08 37.55 5.48
CA GLU A 5 -7.93 37.36 6.66
C GLU A 5 -9.21 36.59 6.30
N ARG A 6 -9.86 36.91 5.18
CA ARG A 6 -11.03 36.17 4.68
C ARG A 6 -10.68 34.72 4.33
N TYR A 7 -9.56 34.51 3.65
CA TYR A 7 -9.10 33.17 3.28
C TYR A 7 -8.83 32.30 4.52
N ASN A 8 -8.22 32.85 5.57
CA ASN A 8 -7.98 32.14 6.81
C ASN A 8 -9.28 31.84 7.58
N GLU A 9 -10.25 32.75 7.59
CA GLU A 9 -11.56 32.52 8.22
C GLU A 9 -12.35 31.44 7.48
N GLU A 10 -12.40 31.46 6.14
CA GLU A 10 -13.06 30.44 5.34
C GLU A 10 -12.39 29.06 5.50
N SER A 11 -11.07 29.01 5.54
CA SER A 11 -10.31 27.80 5.78
C SER A 11 -10.57 27.19 7.17
N GLN A 12 -10.64 28.03 8.21
CA GLN A 12 -10.99 27.60 9.56
C GLN A 12 -12.44 27.11 9.65
N LEU A 13 -13.35 27.80 9.00
CA LEU A 13 -14.76 27.43 8.95
C LEU A 13 -14.96 26.10 8.26
N LEU A 14 -14.31 25.87 7.10
CA LEU A 14 -14.33 24.61 6.38
C LEU A 14 -13.76 23.45 7.22
N SER A 15 -12.68 23.70 7.97
CA SER A 15 -12.09 22.68 8.84
C SER A 15 -13.03 22.29 10.00
N LEU A 16 -13.77 23.25 10.56
CA LEU A 16 -14.77 23.00 11.58
C LEU A 16 -15.97 22.24 11.04
N TYR A 17 -16.49 22.59 9.86
CA TYR A 17 -17.58 21.85 9.21
C TYR A 17 -17.16 20.41 8.89
N ARG A 18 -15.92 20.23 8.38
CA ARG A 18 -15.41 18.89 8.09
C ARG A 18 -15.30 18.05 9.35
N LYS A 19 -14.79 18.60 10.44
CA LYS A 19 -14.69 17.91 11.73
C LYS A 19 -16.07 17.48 12.22
N HIS A 20 -17.02 18.38 12.20
CA HIS A 20 -18.39 18.10 12.63
C HIS A 20 -19.06 17.04 11.74
N PHE A 21 -18.87 17.10 10.41
CA PHE A 21 -19.37 16.10 9.48
C PHE A 21 -18.78 14.70 9.76
N ILE A 22 -17.47 14.62 10.02
CA ILE A 22 -16.80 13.36 10.37
C ILE A 22 -17.36 12.82 11.70
N GLU A 23 -17.52 13.67 12.71
CA GLU A 23 -18.10 13.26 14.00
C GLU A 23 -19.54 12.72 13.83
N GLU A 24 -20.38 13.39 13.04
CA GLU A 24 -21.73 12.91 12.76
C GLU A 24 -21.74 11.61 11.95
N ALA A 25 -20.86 11.48 10.93
CA ALA A 25 -20.72 10.24 10.17
C ALA A 25 -20.24 9.08 11.06
N ASN A 26 -19.24 9.29 11.91
CA ASN A 26 -18.76 8.30 12.86
C ASN A 26 -19.86 7.86 13.83
N ASN A 27 -20.65 8.77 14.31
CA ASN A 27 -21.80 8.47 15.17
C ASN A 27 -22.88 7.67 14.42
N LEU A 28 -23.18 8.04 13.17
CA LEU A 28 -24.19 7.38 12.35
C LEU A 28 -23.80 5.95 12.00
N PHE A 29 -22.52 5.74 11.64
CA PHE A 29 -22.00 4.42 11.26
C PHE A 29 -21.45 3.64 12.45
N ASN A 30 -21.38 4.25 13.64
CA ASN A 30 -20.74 3.69 14.83
C ASN A 30 -19.31 3.20 14.56
N ASP A 31 -18.57 3.97 13.79
CA ASP A 31 -17.19 3.71 13.41
C ASP A 31 -16.38 5.02 13.49
N ASP A 32 -15.19 4.94 14.09
CA ASP A 32 -14.28 6.07 14.34
C ASP A 32 -12.97 5.93 13.56
N CYS A 33 -12.93 5.05 12.55
CA CYS A 33 -11.73 4.85 11.75
C CYS A 33 -11.46 6.06 10.81
N ASP A 34 -10.17 6.35 10.61
CA ASP A 34 -9.75 7.33 9.61
C ASP A 34 -10.06 6.80 8.20
N ILE A 35 -10.59 7.65 7.33
CA ILE A 35 -10.82 7.32 5.92
C ILE A 35 -9.71 7.99 5.09
N ILE A 36 -8.96 7.17 4.35
CA ILE A 36 -7.80 7.62 3.57
C ILE A 36 -7.95 7.16 2.13
N TYR A 37 -7.74 8.08 1.21
CA TYR A 37 -7.62 7.75 -0.21
C TYR A 37 -6.17 7.95 -0.67
N ILE A 38 -5.59 6.92 -1.26
CA ILE A 38 -4.22 6.92 -1.81
C ILE A 38 -4.33 6.72 -3.33
N PRO A 39 -4.25 7.79 -4.12
CA PRO A 39 -4.41 7.72 -5.57
C PRO A 39 -3.24 7.04 -6.27
N ALA A 40 -3.43 6.62 -7.52
CA ALA A 40 -2.36 6.31 -8.45
C ALA A 40 -1.57 7.58 -8.87
N GLY A 41 -0.40 7.40 -9.52
CA GLY A 41 0.41 8.52 -10.01
C GLY A 41 1.13 9.32 -8.91
N ARG A 42 1.45 8.67 -7.81
CA ARG A 42 2.10 9.25 -6.62
C ARG A 42 3.53 9.75 -6.85
N SER A 43 4.18 9.32 -7.95
CA SER A 43 5.55 9.75 -8.32
C SER A 43 5.69 11.26 -8.50
N ILE A 44 4.60 11.94 -8.87
CA ILE A 44 4.57 13.41 -8.96
C ILE A 44 5.03 14.09 -7.66
N LEU A 45 4.72 13.48 -6.51
CA LEU A 45 5.07 14.01 -5.19
C LEU A 45 6.57 14.01 -4.94
N SER A 46 7.28 13.03 -5.49
CA SER A 46 8.74 12.94 -5.38
C SER A 46 9.44 13.97 -6.26
N THR A 47 8.84 14.35 -7.37
CA THR A 47 9.34 15.41 -8.25
C THR A 47 9.29 16.78 -7.56
N PHE A 48 8.27 17.01 -6.74
CA PHE A 48 8.08 18.24 -5.97
C PHE A 48 8.55 18.11 -4.52
N SER A 49 9.32 17.09 -4.17
CA SER A 49 9.64 16.74 -2.79
C SER A 49 10.23 17.89 -1.98
N GLU A 50 11.12 18.69 -2.55
CA GLU A 50 11.71 19.86 -1.88
C GLU A 50 10.75 21.07 -1.81
N GLN A 51 9.78 21.16 -2.74
CA GLN A 51 8.82 22.25 -2.88
C GLN A 51 7.41 21.89 -2.39
N LEU A 52 7.23 20.70 -1.82
CA LEU A 52 5.91 20.17 -1.47
C LEU A 52 5.10 21.11 -0.54
N PHE A 53 5.80 21.95 0.24
CA PHE A 53 5.18 22.97 1.08
C PHE A 53 4.73 24.21 0.32
N ASP A 54 5.37 24.52 -0.82
CA ASP A 54 5.15 25.74 -1.61
C ASP A 54 4.24 25.48 -2.83
N VAL A 55 3.98 24.22 -3.18
CA VAL A 55 3.13 23.86 -4.32
C VAL A 55 1.70 24.30 -4.03
N ASN A 56 1.17 25.15 -4.92
CA ASN A 56 -0.24 25.46 -4.91
C ASN A 56 -1.04 24.25 -5.44
N VAL A 57 -1.58 23.46 -4.51
CA VAL A 57 -2.31 22.23 -4.83
C VAL A 57 -3.74 22.47 -5.35
N THR A 58 -4.21 23.72 -5.39
CA THR A 58 -5.59 24.05 -5.77
C THR A 58 -5.94 23.69 -7.22
N SER A 59 -4.95 23.46 -8.08
CA SER A 59 -5.15 23.00 -9.46
C SER A 59 -5.21 21.48 -9.61
N MET A 60 -4.92 20.72 -8.55
CA MET A 60 -4.99 19.26 -8.53
C MET A 60 -6.41 18.81 -8.15
N ASP A 61 -6.73 17.55 -8.45
CA ASP A 61 -7.98 16.97 -7.97
C ASP A 61 -8.02 16.90 -6.43
N SER A 62 -9.22 16.82 -5.85
CA SER A 62 -9.41 16.88 -4.40
C SER A 62 -8.78 15.73 -3.64
N THR A 63 -8.71 14.54 -4.25
CA THR A 63 -8.14 13.33 -3.63
C THR A 63 -6.63 13.45 -3.52
N MET A 64 -5.96 13.92 -4.56
CA MET A 64 -4.53 14.21 -4.53
C MET A 64 -4.18 15.32 -3.55
N GLN A 65 -5.01 16.37 -3.48
CA GLN A 65 -4.83 17.45 -2.49
C GLN A 65 -4.84 16.92 -1.05
N GLU A 66 -5.81 16.07 -0.72
CA GLU A 66 -5.91 15.46 0.61
C GLU A 66 -4.72 14.56 0.91
N PHE A 67 -4.31 13.74 -0.04
CA PHE A 67 -3.15 12.89 0.10
C PHE A 67 -1.87 13.69 0.35
N ILE A 68 -1.65 14.79 -0.39
CA ILE A 68 -0.52 15.72 -0.17
C ILE A 68 -0.54 16.31 1.24
N ASN A 69 -1.70 16.74 1.71
CA ASN A 69 -1.82 17.31 3.06
C ASN A 69 -1.48 16.28 4.15
N LEU A 70 -1.87 15.03 3.95
CA LEU A 70 -1.53 13.93 4.84
C LEU A 70 -0.01 13.69 4.89
N ILE A 71 0.65 13.70 3.72
CA ILE A 71 2.09 13.52 3.60
C ILE A 71 2.85 14.67 4.26
N ARG A 72 2.43 15.91 4.06
CA ARG A 72 3.04 17.09 4.68
C ARG A 72 3.16 16.94 6.19
N GLY A 73 2.12 16.45 6.85
CA GLY A 73 2.11 16.18 8.28
C GLY A 73 3.01 15.01 8.71
N THR A 74 3.23 14.06 7.80
CA THR A 74 3.98 12.84 8.08
C THR A 74 5.49 13.02 7.86
N ARG A 75 5.89 13.74 6.82
CA ARG A 75 7.27 13.92 6.36
C ARG A 75 8.25 14.39 7.45
N ILE A 76 7.81 15.34 8.27
CA ILE A 76 8.65 15.96 9.32
C ILE A 76 9.11 14.96 10.37
N LYS A 77 8.39 13.83 10.51
CA LYS A 77 8.68 12.79 11.50
C LYS A 77 9.96 11.99 11.19
N TYR A 78 10.41 11.93 9.92
CA TYR A 78 11.43 10.99 9.44
C TYR A 78 12.80 11.63 9.20
N ASN A 79 13.31 12.38 10.18
CA ASN A 79 14.65 12.96 10.12
C ASN A 79 15.78 11.96 10.45
N THR A 80 15.43 10.72 10.79
CA THR A 80 16.32 9.60 11.07
C THR A 80 15.78 8.35 10.40
N THR A 81 16.51 7.23 10.46
CA THR A 81 16.01 5.93 9.97
C THR A 81 14.76 5.49 10.75
N LEU A 82 13.91 4.66 10.14
CA LEU A 82 12.69 4.15 10.78
C LEU A 82 12.99 3.46 12.12
N SER A 83 14.04 2.65 12.17
CA SER A 83 14.46 1.96 13.40
C SER A 83 14.85 2.93 14.52
N GLU A 84 15.50 4.03 14.17
CA GLU A 84 15.91 5.07 15.13
C GLU A 84 14.71 5.95 15.54
N TYR A 85 13.84 6.26 14.60
CA TYR A 85 12.58 6.94 14.87
C TYR A 85 11.73 6.16 15.88
N VAL A 86 11.54 4.85 15.70
CA VAL A 86 10.81 3.98 16.64
C VAL A 86 11.44 4.00 18.03
N LYS A 87 12.77 3.87 18.14
CA LYS A 87 13.47 3.94 19.44
C LYS A 87 13.24 5.27 20.18
N ASN A 88 13.13 6.37 19.43
CA ASN A 88 12.85 7.67 20.03
C ASN A 88 11.37 7.82 20.39
N TYR A 89 10.49 7.37 19.52
CA TYR A 89 9.04 7.39 19.72
C TYR A 89 8.63 6.58 20.97
N THR A 90 9.21 5.40 21.17
CA THR A 90 8.93 4.54 22.34
C THR A 90 9.34 5.17 23.68
N LYS A 91 10.28 6.13 23.68
CA LYS A 91 10.66 6.87 24.89
C LYS A 91 9.66 7.97 25.27
N THR A 92 8.89 8.45 24.30
CA THR A 92 7.99 9.61 24.49
C THR A 92 6.53 9.22 24.68
N VAL A 93 6.14 8.03 24.25
CA VAL A 93 4.75 7.57 24.29
C VAL A 93 4.61 6.45 25.32
N SER A 94 3.65 6.60 26.24
CA SER A 94 3.34 5.62 27.30
C SER A 94 2.50 4.42 26.81
N GLY A 95 2.29 4.27 25.50
CA GLY A 95 1.47 3.21 24.91
C GLY A 95 2.24 1.91 24.72
N GLN A 96 1.52 0.78 24.71
CA GLN A 96 2.09 -0.54 24.43
C GLN A 96 2.22 -0.69 22.90
N ILE A 97 3.46 -0.57 22.40
CA ILE A 97 3.78 -0.75 20.97
C ILE A 97 4.07 -2.23 20.73
N ASN A 98 3.47 -2.81 19.70
CA ASN A 98 3.82 -4.16 19.27
C ASN A 98 5.12 -4.13 18.45
N ASN A 99 6.23 -4.28 19.13
CA ASN A 99 7.56 -4.24 18.52
C ASN A 99 7.74 -5.29 17.40
N ALA A 100 7.06 -6.44 17.46
CA ALA A 100 7.17 -7.47 16.43
C ALA A 100 6.56 -7.00 15.10
N ASP A 101 5.38 -6.40 15.14
CA ASP A 101 4.69 -5.88 13.95
C ASP A 101 5.44 -4.68 13.37
N VAL A 102 5.90 -3.77 14.21
CA VAL A 102 6.67 -2.59 13.79
C VAL A 102 8.00 -3.00 13.15
N ASN A 103 8.74 -3.95 13.73
CA ASN A 103 10.01 -4.42 13.16
C ASN A 103 9.78 -5.14 11.82
N LEU A 104 8.71 -5.93 11.71
CA LEU A 104 8.33 -6.58 10.44
C LEU A 104 7.95 -5.55 9.37
N ALA A 105 7.24 -4.49 9.76
CA ALA A 105 6.91 -3.40 8.84
C ALA A 105 8.18 -2.70 8.32
N ILE A 106 9.14 -2.41 9.20
CA ILE A 106 10.44 -1.82 8.81
C ILE A 106 11.16 -2.73 7.81
N ASP A 107 11.29 -4.02 8.11
CA ASP A 107 11.96 -5.00 7.24
C ASP A 107 11.29 -5.08 5.85
N LEU A 108 9.96 -5.08 5.78
CA LEU A 108 9.22 -5.08 4.52
C LEU A 108 9.43 -3.77 3.74
N ILE A 109 9.40 -2.63 4.40
CA ILE A 109 9.60 -1.32 3.78
C ILE A 109 11.03 -1.22 3.21
N GLU A 110 12.04 -1.63 3.96
CA GLU A 110 13.43 -1.63 3.50
C GLU A 110 13.64 -2.56 2.30
N LYS A 111 12.97 -3.72 2.28
CA LYS A 111 12.98 -4.63 1.12
C LYS A 111 12.29 -4.04 -0.12
N ILE A 112 11.19 -3.32 0.05
CA ILE A 112 10.47 -2.67 -1.07
C ILE A 112 11.30 -1.52 -1.63
N LEU A 113 11.82 -0.66 -0.76
CA LEU A 113 12.63 0.50 -1.15
C LEU A 113 14.07 0.11 -1.53
N LYS A 114 14.52 -1.11 -1.20
CA LYS A 114 15.92 -1.56 -1.29
C LYS A 114 16.88 -0.61 -0.57
N GLY A 115 16.42 -0.01 0.53
CA GLY A 115 17.17 0.97 1.31
C GLY A 115 16.35 1.63 2.40
N ASN A 116 16.99 2.55 3.11
CA ASN A 116 16.44 3.28 4.25
C ASN A 116 16.08 4.72 3.84
N TYR A 117 14.82 5.10 4.04
CA TYR A 117 14.39 6.47 3.83
C TYR A 117 14.77 7.36 5.01
N VAL A 118 15.28 8.56 4.70
CA VAL A 118 15.58 9.62 5.69
C VAL A 118 15.27 10.97 5.04
N CYS A 119 14.65 11.87 5.79
CA CYS A 119 14.45 13.27 5.43
C CYS A 119 15.27 14.15 6.37
N ASP A 120 16.47 14.53 5.95
CA ASP A 120 17.35 15.41 6.71
C ASP A 120 17.33 16.86 6.18
N LYS A 121 18.20 17.72 6.72
CA LYS A 121 18.32 19.13 6.31
C LYS A 121 18.65 19.34 4.83
N ASP A 122 19.25 18.34 4.18
CA ASP A 122 19.61 18.37 2.76
C ASP A 122 18.52 17.74 1.86
N GLY A 123 17.37 17.37 2.41
CA GLY A 123 16.20 16.84 1.74
C GLY A 123 15.99 15.33 1.94
N GLU A 124 15.14 14.76 1.09
CA GLU A 124 14.73 13.38 1.15
C GLU A 124 15.71 12.46 0.42
N LYS A 125 16.13 11.39 1.09
CA LYS A 125 17.15 10.45 0.61
C LYS A 125 16.75 9.01 0.87
N ILE A 126 17.24 8.13 0.00
CA ILE A 126 17.23 6.67 0.23
C ILE A 126 18.70 6.24 0.36
N TYR A 127 19.06 5.70 1.51
CA TYR A 127 20.38 5.15 1.83
C TYR A 127 20.40 3.66 1.53
N PHE A 128 21.43 3.22 0.79
CA PHE A 128 21.66 1.82 0.46
C PHE A 128 22.62 1.15 1.45
N SER A 129 22.63 -0.18 1.46
CA SER A 129 23.45 -0.98 2.37
C SER A 129 24.97 -0.76 2.22
N ASP A 130 25.43 -0.26 1.08
CA ASP A 130 26.84 0.06 0.82
C ASP A 130 27.23 1.48 1.28
N GLY A 131 26.33 2.17 2.00
CA GLY A 131 26.55 3.53 2.50
C GLY A 131 26.34 4.64 1.49
N LYS A 132 26.02 4.30 0.23
CA LYS A 132 25.62 5.28 -0.78
C LYS A 132 24.18 5.72 -0.56
N TRP A 133 23.83 6.84 -1.13
CA TRP A 133 22.48 7.36 -1.09
C TRP A 133 22.10 8.04 -2.41
N VAL A 134 20.81 8.18 -2.62
CA VAL A 134 20.23 8.94 -3.73
C VAL A 134 19.15 9.89 -3.18
N LYS A 135 19.05 11.10 -3.71
CA LYS A 135 17.90 11.96 -3.43
C LYS A 135 16.64 11.31 -3.98
N LEU A 136 15.53 11.41 -3.26
CA LEU A 136 14.25 10.78 -3.65
C LEU A 136 13.81 11.16 -5.07
N MET A 137 13.99 12.43 -5.46
CA MET A 137 13.67 12.91 -6.81
C MET A 137 14.46 12.21 -7.94
N PHE A 138 15.60 11.58 -7.61
CA PHE A 138 16.43 10.82 -8.54
C PHE A 138 16.38 9.31 -8.29
N ALA A 139 15.54 8.86 -7.35
CA ALA A 139 15.31 7.44 -7.10
C ALA A 139 14.51 6.81 -8.25
N SER A 140 14.41 5.48 -8.26
CA SER A 140 13.57 4.78 -9.26
C SER A 140 12.10 5.17 -9.12
N SER A 141 11.35 5.12 -10.23
CA SER A 141 9.91 5.44 -10.23
C SER A 141 9.13 4.58 -9.21
N GLY A 142 9.47 3.31 -9.07
CA GLY A 142 8.85 2.44 -8.06
C GLY A 142 9.12 2.89 -6.62
N GLN A 143 10.34 3.35 -6.31
CA GLN A 143 10.66 3.91 -4.99
C GLN A 143 9.87 5.21 -4.73
N GLN A 144 9.77 6.06 -5.75
CA GLN A 144 9.01 7.31 -5.68
C GLN A 144 7.50 7.08 -5.49
N GLU A 145 6.93 6.11 -6.20
CA GLU A 145 5.51 5.73 -6.08
C GLU A 145 5.20 5.10 -4.72
N ALA A 146 6.05 4.20 -4.26
CA ALA A 146 5.77 3.42 -3.06
C ALA A 146 5.93 4.22 -1.76
N LEU A 147 6.93 5.11 -1.68
CA LEU A 147 7.40 5.69 -0.42
C LEU A 147 6.26 6.17 0.49
N TRP A 148 5.38 7.04 0.00
CA TRP A 148 4.44 7.72 0.87
C TRP A 148 3.31 6.81 1.36
N MET A 149 2.86 5.84 0.55
CA MET A 149 1.91 4.85 1.04
C MET A 149 2.54 3.92 2.09
N LEU A 150 3.84 3.58 1.93
CA LEU A 150 4.58 2.79 2.92
C LEU A 150 4.69 3.54 4.25
N MET A 151 5.07 4.82 4.20
CA MET A 151 5.21 5.65 5.39
C MET A 151 3.87 5.88 6.12
N LEU A 152 2.78 6.03 5.37
CA LEU A 152 1.44 6.13 5.97
C LEU A 152 1.05 4.84 6.68
N MET A 153 1.12 3.70 6.01
CA MET A 153 0.82 2.40 6.64
C MET A 153 1.69 2.15 7.87
N PHE A 154 2.98 2.49 7.79
CA PHE A 154 3.90 2.38 8.91
C PHE A 154 3.47 3.20 10.13
N ASN A 155 3.05 4.46 9.92
CA ASN A 155 2.55 5.29 11.01
C ASN A 155 1.33 4.68 11.69
N TYR A 156 0.38 4.18 10.93
CA TYR A 156 -0.83 3.56 11.48
C TYR A 156 -0.51 2.28 12.28
N ILE A 157 0.45 1.46 11.79
CA ILE A 157 0.94 0.30 12.55
C ILE A 157 1.61 0.75 13.85
N LEU A 158 2.49 1.76 13.80
CA LEU A 158 3.24 2.25 14.95
C LEU A 158 2.34 2.89 16.01
N GLU A 159 1.35 3.68 15.57
CA GLU A 159 0.42 4.39 16.45
C GLU A 159 -0.79 3.50 16.85
N ASN A 160 -0.89 2.28 16.32
CA ASN A 160 -2.02 1.35 16.50
C ASN A 160 -3.38 2.02 16.25
N LYS A 161 -3.46 2.77 15.15
CA LYS A 161 -4.68 3.48 14.73
C LYS A 161 -5.42 2.71 13.65
N ARG A 162 -6.74 2.73 13.71
CA ARG A 162 -7.60 2.15 12.69
C ARG A 162 -7.79 3.10 11.51
N ALA A 163 -7.79 2.54 10.31
CA ALA A 163 -8.16 3.25 9.10
C ALA A 163 -8.90 2.36 8.11
N PHE A 164 -9.74 2.97 7.28
CA PHE A 164 -10.21 2.42 6.02
C PHE A 164 -9.46 3.11 4.90
N ILE A 165 -8.62 2.36 4.18
CA ILE A 165 -7.80 2.92 3.09
C ILE A 165 -8.35 2.46 1.74
N VAL A 166 -8.62 3.41 0.85
CA VAL A 166 -8.80 3.16 -0.58
C VAL A 166 -7.44 3.38 -1.24
N LEU A 167 -6.87 2.31 -1.81
CA LEU A 167 -5.53 2.30 -2.40
C LEU A 167 -5.60 1.93 -3.87
N GLU A 168 -5.20 2.85 -4.74
CA GLU A 168 -5.10 2.58 -6.17
C GLU A 168 -3.72 2.07 -6.54
N GLU A 169 -3.70 1.01 -7.33
CA GLU A 169 -2.51 0.43 -7.98
C GLU A 169 -1.26 0.40 -7.07
N PRO A 170 -1.27 -0.38 -5.96
CA PRO A 170 -0.11 -0.48 -5.08
C PRO A 170 1.15 -1.00 -5.80
N GLU A 171 0.97 -1.69 -6.90
CA GLU A 171 2.02 -2.25 -7.75
C GLU A 171 2.72 -1.26 -8.66
N ALA A 172 2.19 -0.05 -8.84
CA ALA A 172 2.67 0.89 -9.85
C ALA A 172 4.20 1.04 -9.85
N HIS A 173 4.83 0.75 -10.99
CA HIS A 173 6.28 0.80 -11.21
C HIS A 173 7.13 -0.13 -10.32
N LEU A 174 6.54 -1.04 -9.55
CA LEU A 174 7.26 -1.99 -8.70
C LEU A 174 7.62 -3.28 -9.43
N PHE A 175 8.81 -3.79 -9.17
CA PHE A 175 9.19 -5.15 -9.58
C PHE A 175 8.34 -6.20 -8.86
N PRO A 176 8.14 -7.41 -9.45
CA PRO A 176 7.31 -8.47 -8.86
C PRO A 176 7.66 -8.83 -7.42
N GLU A 177 8.95 -8.85 -7.06
CA GLU A 177 9.38 -9.11 -5.68
C GLU A 177 8.89 -8.01 -4.70
N ALA A 178 8.96 -6.74 -5.11
CA ALA A 178 8.47 -5.63 -4.31
C ALA A 178 6.94 -5.67 -4.21
N GLN A 179 6.23 -6.11 -5.26
CA GLN A 179 4.77 -6.30 -5.24
C GLN A 179 4.35 -7.38 -4.23
N LYS A 180 5.10 -8.48 -4.13
CA LYS A 180 4.89 -9.48 -3.07
C LYS A 180 5.08 -8.87 -1.67
N ASN A 181 6.15 -8.10 -1.48
CA ASN A 181 6.45 -7.51 -0.17
C ASN A 181 5.43 -6.44 0.22
N ILE A 182 4.94 -5.62 -0.72
CA ILE A 182 3.89 -4.64 -0.41
C ILE A 182 2.57 -5.31 -0.06
N THR A 183 2.21 -6.42 -0.71
CA THR A 183 1.03 -7.21 -0.35
C THR A 183 1.15 -7.74 1.09
N SER A 184 2.35 -8.19 1.49
CA SER A 184 2.62 -8.61 2.87
C SER A 184 2.50 -7.44 3.86
N LEU A 185 2.97 -6.25 3.52
CA LEU A 185 2.84 -5.06 4.36
C LEU A 185 1.38 -4.61 4.48
N ILE A 186 0.60 -4.68 3.41
CA ILE A 186 -0.84 -4.41 3.42
C ILE A 186 -1.57 -5.36 4.38
N ALA A 187 -1.29 -6.66 4.29
CA ALA A 187 -1.88 -7.63 5.20
C ALA A 187 -1.46 -7.40 6.65
N LEU A 188 -0.18 -7.09 6.89
CA LEU A 188 0.33 -6.69 8.20
C LEU A 188 -0.39 -5.46 8.74
N PHE A 189 -0.55 -4.41 7.93
CA PHE A 189 -1.28 -3.20 8.31
C PHE A 189 -2.71 -3.51 8.72
N CYS A 190 -3.47 -4.26 7.91
CA CYS A 190 -4.85 -4.61 8.23
C CYS A 190 -4.95 -5.41 9.54
N ASN A 191 -4.04 -6.37 9.75
CA ASN A 191 -4.06 -7.21 10.94
C ASN A 191 -3.59 -6.47 12.21
N ALA A 192 -2.49 -5.71 12.11
CA ALA A 192 -1.87 -5.04 13.26
C ALA A 192 -2.69 -3.87 13.79
N SER A 193 -3.32 -3.11 12.91
CA SER A 193 -4.10 -1.91 13.28
C SER A 193 -5.62 -2.13 13.21
N HIS A 194 -6.09 -3.37 13.00
CA HIS A 194 -7.52 -3.69 12.83
C HIS A 194 -8.20 -2.83 11.76
N SER A 195 -7.47 -2.56 10.69
CA SER A 195 -7.87 -1.71 9.58
C SER A 195 -8.45 -2.51 8.43
N SER A 196 -9.15 -1.83 7.53
CA SER A 196 -9.65 -2.40 6.28
C SER A 196 -9.10 -1.65 5.09
N MET A 197 -9.01 -2.34 3.95
CA MET A 197 -8.49 -1.73 2.73
C MET A 197 -9.30 -2.14 1.50
N PHE A 198 -9.60 -1.18 0.65
CA PHE A 198 -10.11 -1.42 -0.70
C PHE A 198 -8.99 -1.14 -1.69
N ILE A 199 -8.67 -2.11 -2.56
CA ILE A 199 -7.52 -2.04 -3.46
C ILE A 199 -8.00 -2.21 -4.89
N THR A 200 -7.56 -1.33 -5.80
CA THR A 200 -7.64 -1.57 -7.23
C THR A 200 -6.28 -2.05 -7.74
N THR A 201 -6.27 -3.06 -8.60
CA THR A 201 -5.02 -3.62 -9.14
C THR A 201 -5.22 -4.22 -10.52
N HIS A 202 -4.18 -4.14 -11.34
CA HIS A 202 -4.05 -4.85 -12.62
C HIS A 202 -2.96 -5.93 -12.56
N SER A 203 -2.36 -6.18 -11.38
CA SER A 203 -1.21 -7.06 -11.25
C SER A 203 -1.58 -8.49 -10.88
N PRO A 204 -1.20 -9.47 -11.71
CA PRO A 204 -1.30 -10.88 -11.34
C PRO A 204 -0.43 -11.24 -10.13
N TYR A 205 0.65 -10.48 -9.88
CA TYR A 205 1.54 -10.72 -8.74
C TYR A 205 0.92 -10.29 -7.41
N ILE A 206 0.13 -9.22 -7.39
CA ILE A 206 -0.67 -8.82 -6.22
C ILE A 206 -1.67 -9.93 -5.90
N LEU A 207 -2.46 -10.36 -6.90
CA LEU A 207 -3.48 -11.40 -6.72
C LEU A 207 -2.87 -12.74 -6.27
N SER A 208 -1.76 -13.16 -6.89
CA SER A 208 -1.02 -14.38 -6.50
C SER A 208 -0.46 -14.26 -5.08
N SER A 209 0.00 -13.07 -4.68
CA SER A 209 0.48 -12.84 -3.32
C SER A 209 -0.65 -12.89 -2.30
N VAL A 210 -1.81 -12.32 -2.59
CA VAL A 210 -3.01 -12.44 -1.76
C VAL A 210 -3.37 -13.92 -1.58
N ASN A 211 -3.37 -14.72 -2.66
CA ASN A 211 -3.59 -16.15 -2.58
C ASN A 211 -2.58 -16.87 -1.68
N LEU A 212 -1.30 -16.54 -1.79
CA LEU A 212 -0.26 -17.13 -0.94
C LEU A 212 -0.52 -16.83 0.55
N LEU A 213 -0.84 -15.57 0.89
CA LEU A 213 -1.11 -15.16 2.27
C LEU A 213 -2.40 -15.80 2.81
N THR A 214 -3.44 -15.92 1.98
CA THR A 214 -4.70 -16.59 2.33
C THR A 214 -4.50 -18.09 2.50
N TYR A 215 -3.78 -18.72 1.58
CA TYR A 215 -3.47 -20.16 1.68
C TYR A 215 -2.66 -20.46 2.94
N SER A 216 -1.70 -19.61 3.32
CA SER A 216 -0.92 -19.79 4.54
C SER A 216 -1.77 -19.76 5.81
N PHE A 217 -2.82 -18.95 5.83
CA PHE A 217 -3.82 -18.95 6.91
C PHE A 217 -4.59 -20.28 6.95
N CYS A 218 -5.05 -20.77 5.80
CA CYS A 218 -5.80 -22.04 5.71
C CYS A 218 -4.96 -23.25 6.14
N VAL A 219 -3.68 -23.28 5.77
CA VAL A 219 -2.76 -24.38 6.14
C VAL A 219 -2.59 -24.47 7.66
N GLU A 220 -2.45 -23.37 8.35
CA GLU A 220 -2.31 -23.38 9.81
C GLU A 220 -3.63 -23.59 10.52
N ASN A 221 -4.67 -22.84 10.17
CA ASN A 221 -5.89 -22.79 10.97
C ASN A 221 -6.86 -23.93 10.66
N TYR A 222 -6.97 -24.32 9.38
CA TYR A 222 -7.91 -25.38 8.97
C TYR A 222 -7.24 -26.74 8.87
N ARG A 223 -6.00 -26.82 8.34
CA ARG A 223 -5.26 -28.09 8.22
C ARG A 223 -4.37 -28.38 9.41
N LYS A 224 -4.19 -27.41 10.33
CA LYS A 224 -3.41 -27.51 11.58
C LYS A 224 -1.97 -27.99 11.36
N ILE A 225 -1.35 -27.56 10.26
CA ILE A 225 0.04 -27.88 9.96
C ILE A 225 0.94 -26.86 10.68
N PRO A 226 1.83 -27.31 11.58
CA PRO A 226 2.72 -26.40 12.31
C PRO A 226 3.83 -25.84 11.41
N SER A 227 4.53 -24.83 11.91
CA SER A 227 5.72 -24.23 11.29
C SER A 227 5.49 -23.41 10.01
N THR A 228 4.25 -23.09 9.67
CA THR A 228 3.93 -22.19 8.56
C THR A 228 4.54 -20.79 8.75
N GLU A 229 4.78 -20.38 9.99
CA GLU A 229 5.38 -19.10 10.35
C GLU A 229 6.81 -18.92 9.81
N ARG A 230 7.53 -20.03 9.59
CA ARG A 230 8.86 -20.01 8.95
C ARG A 230 8.83 -19.59 7.48
N VAL A 231 7.66 -19.72 6.84
CA VAL A 231 7.46 -19.37 5.42
C VAL A 231 6.78 -18.02 5.30
N ILE A 232 5.67 -17.82 6.03
CA ILE A 232 4.89 -16.57 6.02
C ILE A 232 4.64 -16.16 7.48
N PRO A 233 5.09 -14.96 7.89
CA PRO A 233 4.82 -14.42 9.22
C PRO A 233 3.31 -14.41 9.52
N LYS A 234 2.94 -14.78 10.73
CA LYS A 234 1.52 -14.86 11.15
C LYS A 234 0.78 -13.55 10.91
N GLN A 235 1.45 -12.44 11.14
CA GLN A 235 0.90 -11.10 11.00
C GLN A 235 0.55 -10.72 9.54
N CYS A 236 1.14 -11.41 8.56
CA CYS A 236 0.89 -11.16 7.14
C CYS A 236 -0.17 -12.08 6.53
N ARG A 237 -0.81 -12.98 7.31
CA ARG A 237 -1.79 -13.93 6.78
C ARG A 237 -3.16 -13.31 6.64
N ILE A 238 -3.89 -13.71 5.62
CA ILE A 238 -5.22 -13.19 5.32
C ILE A 238 -6.25 -14.27 5.65
N ASN A 239 -7.21 -13.93 6.50
CA ASN A 239 -8.37 -14.80 6.73
C ASN A 239 -9.28 -14.77 5.49
N PRO A 240 -9.57 -15.92 4.83
CA PRO A 240 -10.44 -15.94 3.66
C PRO A 240 -11.83 -15.37 3.91
N GLN A 241 -12.33 -15.42 5.14
CA GLN A 241 -13.63 -14.87 5.49
C GLN A 241 -13.67 -13.32 5.51
N SER A 242 -12.50 -12.68 5.60
CA SER A 242 -12.36 -11.22 5.53
C SER A 242 -11.89 -10.72 4.16
N LEU A 243 -11.76 -11.61 3.18
CA LEU A 243 -11.32 -11.29 1.82
C LEU A 243 -12.52 -11.25 0.88
N SER A 244 -12.64 -10.16 0.12
CA SER A 244 -13.51 -10.07 -1.05
C SER A 244 -12.68 -9.67 -2.26
N CYS A 245 -12.90 -10.29 -3.40
CA CYS A 245 -12.23 -9.98 -4.64
C CYS A 245 -13.19 -10.06 -5.81
N GLY A 246 -13.19 -9.06 -6.67
CA GLY A 246 -14.08 -9.00 -7.82
C GLY A 246 -13.43 -8.43 -9.05
N TYR A 247 -13.93 -8.84 -10.19
CA TYR A 247 -13.54 -8.38 -11.52
C TYR A 247 -14.59 -7.46 -12.11
N ILE A 248 -14.15 -6.31 -12.64
CA ILE A 248 -15.00 -5.35 -13.35
C ILE A 248 -14.71 -5.50 -14.85
N SER A 249 -15.72 -5.91 -15.60
CA SER A 249 -15.63 -6.01 -17.07
C SER A 249 -16.38 -4.85 -17.73
N PRO A 250 -15.82 -4.21 -18.77
CA PRO A 250 -16.52 -3.19 -19.55
C PRO A 250 -17.72 -3.75 -20.33
N MET A 251 -17.80 -5.08 -20.48
CA MET A 251 -18.91 -5.76 -21.19
C MET A 251 -20.08 -6.10 -20.25
N ASP A 252 -19.86 -6.12 -18.95
CA ASP A 252 -20.89 -6.44 -17.98
C ASP A 252 -21.56 -5.15 -17.49
N SER A 253 -22.77 -4.88 -17.96
CA SER A 253 -23.57 -3.79 -17.44
C SER A 253 -23.79 -3.98 -15.93
N ILE A 254 -22.98 -3.32 -15.12
CA ILE A 254 -23.14 -3.11 -13.65
C ILE A 254 -22.53 -4.18 -12.72
N ASN A 255 -21.94 -5.27 -13.16
CA ASN A 255 -21.66 -6.33 -12.19
C ASN A 255 -20.17 -6.51 -11.87
N LEU A 256 -19.81 -6.15 -10.63
CA LEU A 256 -18.64 -6.67 -9.96
C LEU A 256 -18.83 -8.18 -9.78
N ARG A 257 -18.14 -8.99 -10.57
CA ARG A 257 -18.20 -10.46 -10.51
C ARG A 257 -17.17 -10.95 -9.49
N SER A 258 -17.61 -11.73 -8.50
CA SER A 258 -16.65 -12.40 -7.60
C SER A 258 -15.75 -13.35 -8.40
N ILE A 259 -14.45 -13.29 -8.10
CA ILE A 259 -13.41 -14.17 -8.68
C ILE A 259 -12.81 -15.11 -7.63
N ILE A 260 -13.41 -15.19 -6.45
CA ILE A 260 -13.02 -16.14 -5.41
C ILE A 260 -13.74 -17.46 -5.67
N ASP A 261 -12.99 -18.56 -5.63
CA ASP A 261 -13.52 -19.92 -5.66
C ASP A 261 -14.13 -20.29 -4.30
N ASP A 262 -15.41 -20.58 -4.28
CA ASP A 262 -16.18 -20.84 -3.05
C ASP A 262 -15.67 -22.10 -2.29
N SER A 263 -15.04 -23.05 -2.99
CA SER A 263 -14.56 -24.30 -2.40
C SER A 263 -13.23 -24.13 -1.68
N THR A 264 -12.38 -23.24 -2.16
CA THR A 264 -11.01 -23.02 -1.66
C THR A 264 -10.86 -21.73 -0.87
N GLY A 265 -11.73 -20.75 -1.10
CA GLY A 265 -11.59 -19.38 -0.59
C GLY A 265 -10.44 -18.60 -1.22
N LEU A 266 -9.92 -19.06 -2.35
CA LEU A 266 -8.81 -18.44 -3.07
C LEU A 266 -9.29 -17.78 -4.35
N ILE A 267 -8.54 -16.79 -4.83
CA ILE A 267 -8.76 -16.17 -6.13
C ILE A 267 -8.49 -17.21 -7.21
N ASN A 268 -9.39 -17.32 -8.18
CA ASN A 268 -9.26 -18.28 -9.27
C ASN A 268 -8.00 -18.01 -10.11
N ALA A 269 -7.19 -19.02 -10.34
CA ALA A 269 -5.93 -18.93 -11.08
C ALA A 269 -6.11 -18.39 -12.51
N TYR A 270 -7.20 -18.77 -13.19
CA TYR A 270 -7.52 -18.27 -14.53
C TYR A 270 -7.72 -16.76 -14.57
N GLU A 271 -8.33 -16.19 -13.53
CA GLU A 271 -8.56 -14.74 -13.44
C GLU A 271 -7.29 -13.97 -13.06
N ILE A 272 -6.30 -14.66 -12.50
CA ILE A 272 -5.01 -14.04 -12.15
C ILE A 272 -4.17 -13.80 -13.40
N ASP A 273 -4.04 -14.81 -14.26
CA ASP A 273 -3.16 -14.73 -15.44
C ASP A 273 -3.60 -15.70 -16.55
N ASN A 274 -4.55 -15.27 -17.36
CA ASN A 274 -4.93 -16.00 -18.57
C ASN A 274 -4.04 -15.66 -19.78
N VAL A 275 -3.30 -14.57 -19.73
CA VAL A 275 -2.43 -14.14 -20.83
C VAL A 275 -1.22 -15.05 -20.96
N SER A 276 -0.68 -15.54 -19.86
CA SER A 276 0.40 -16.55 -19.88
C SER A 276 -0.03 -17.84 -20.59
N GLU A 277 -1.28 -18.28 -20.42
CA GLU A 277 -1.81 -19.44 -21.15
C GLU A 277 -1.91 -19.15 -22.65
N ILE A 278 -2.40 -17.96 -23.05
CA ILE A 278 -2.47 -17.54 -24.45
C ILE A 278 -1.07 -17.54 -25.07
N ILE A 279 -0.08 -16.93 -24.42
CA ILE A 279 1.32 -16.87 -24.87
C ILE A 279 1.90 -18.29 -25.04
N ASN A 280 1.69 -19.17 -24.06
CA ASN A 280 2.16 -20.55 -24.11
C ASN A 280 1.54 -21.31 -25.29
N ASN A 281 0.23 -21.16 -25.50
CA ASN A 281 -0.47 -21.80 -26.63
C ASN A 281 0.04 -21.27 -28.00
N GLU A 282 0.34 -19.99 -28.11
CA GLU A 282 0.92 -19.42 -29.34
C GLU A 282 2.34 -19.91 -29.55
N THR A 283 3.15 -19.98 -28.49
CA THR A 283 4.50 -20.51 -28.52
C THR A 283 4.53 -21.97 -28.96
N GLU A 284 3.63 -22.81 -28.42
CA GLU A 284 3.50 -24.21 -28.82
C GLU A 284 3.13 -24.36 -30.32
N LYS A 285 2.23 -23.50 -30.81
CA LYS A 285 1.92 -23.47 -32.25
C LYS A 285 3.15 -23.15 -33.09
N LEU A 286 4.00 -22.22 -32.66
CA LEU A 286 5.25 -21.89 -33.34
C LEU A 286 6.25 -23.05 -33.33
N PHE A 287 6.45 -23.71 -32.21
CA PHE A 287 7.28 -24.92 -32.14
C PHE A 287 6.78 -26.05 -33.06
N ASN A 288 5.46 -26.22 -33.11
CA ASN A 288 4.86 -27.21 -34.00
C ASN A 288 5.03 -26.85 -35.48
N LEU A 289 5.09 -25.59 -35.84
CA LEU A 289 5.42 -25.13 -37.18
C LEU A 289 6.91 -25.38 -37.50
N GLU A 290 7.80 -24.97 -36.62
CA GLU A 290 9.26 -25.17 -36.77
C GLU A 290 9.58 -26.64 -37.01
N ALA A 291 9.07 -27.55 -36.15
CA ALA A 291 9.27 -28.99 -36.29
C ALA A 291 8.77 -29.56 -37.62
N LYS A 292 7.79 -28.93 -38.27
CA LYS A 292 7.35 -29.35 -39.62
C LYS A 292 8.31 -28.92 -40.72
N TYR A 293 9.01 -27.79 -40.55
CA TYR A 293 9.98 -27.28 -41.52
C TYR A 293 11.35 -27.95 -41.36
N ASP A 294 11.75 -28.33 -40.15
CA ASP A 294 13.00 -29.09 -39.92
C ASP A 294 12.95 -30.53 -40.41
N LEU A 295 11.77 -31.02 -40.77
CA LEU A 295 11.54 -32.34 -41.38
C LEU A 295 11.47 -32.29 -42.93
N LEU A 296 11.60 -31.13 -43.55
CA LEU A 296 11.69 -30.91 -44.99
C LEU A 296 13.13 -30.58 -45.44
#